data_1d33cbc33a0b82bedadaf8fcbcb091dc
#
_entry.id   1d33cbc33a0b82bedadaf8fcbcb091dc
#
_cell.length_a   1.000
_cell.length_b   1.000
_cell.length_c   1.000
_cell.angle_alpha   90.00
_cell.angle_beta   90.00
_cell.angle_gamma   90.00
#
_symmetry.space_group_name_H-M   'P 1'
#
loop_
_entity.id
_entity.type
_entity.pdbx_description
1 polymer ?
#
loop_
_entity_poly.entity_id
_entity_poly.type
_entity_poly.pdbx_seq_one_letter_code
_entity_poly.pdbx_strand_id
1 'polypeptide(L)'
;MSGESKDVAVVGAGVVGLSIAFHLAERGASVVVYERTGIGAGASGVQPGGVRRQWGTRVNCLLAAESLRWYADVRERLRMRVDPGFRACGYLFLAHSEGALAQLRRSVELQNGLGVPSRIVAPAEEAELVPDLRTEDLAGGAWCAEDGYFDRPQAIVEALGALADVRLHEVRSLAELEADAVVVAAGVDTPRLLPELPIRPEPRVLELSDPIRERLLEPLVVSAEHGFAAKQLADGRLLASGDRAALVDLLPRLVHVALPHRVEGVYDATPDHQAILGRVRDRVWVAAGFSGHGFMQAPAVGRILAEAILEGREDEALRVLDPARFAEGRLVPEPQIV
;
A
#
# COMPACT_ATOMS: atom_id res chain seq x y z
N MET A 1 13.81 -34.40 11.20
CA MET A 1 12.77 -34.24 12.23
C MET A 1 11.58 -33.59 11.54
N SER A 2 10.52 -34.36 11.27
CA SER A 2 9.25 -33.84 10.78
C SER A 2 8.61 -33.06 11.94
N GLY A 3 8.86 -31.76 12.01
CA GLY A 3 8.12 -30.90 12.90
C GLY A 3 6.64 -30.95 12.52
N GLU A 4 5.75 -31.03 13.50
CA GLU A 4 4.32 -30.91 13.28
C GLU A 4 4.05 -29.59 12.55
N SER A 5 3.18 -29.60 11.54
CA SER A 5 2.76 -28.43 10.81
C SER A 5 2.07 -27.48 11.79
N LYS A 6 2.50 -26.21 11.83
CA LYS A 6 1.90 -25.22 12.73
C LYS A 6 0.56 -24.77 12.16
N ASP A 7 -0.47 -24.77 12.98
CA ASP A 7 -1.80 -24.26 12.61
C ASP A 7 -1.87 -22.75 12.82
N VAL A 8 -2.21 -22.00 11.78
CA VAL A 8 -2.31 -20.53 11.83
C VAL A 8 -3.68 -20.05 11.34
N ALA A 9 -4.35 -19.24 12.14
CA ALA A 9 -5.55 -18.55 11.76
C ALA A 9 -5.23 -17.09 11.36
N VAL A 10 -5.68 -16.69 10.18
CA VAL A 10 -5.57 -15.29 9.70
C VAL A 10 -6.96 -14.68 9.68
N VAL A 11 -7.16 -13.52 10.29
CA VAL A 11 -8.44 -12.80 10.31
C VAL A 11 -8.37 -11.62 9.34
N GLY A 12 -9.13 -11.72 8.25
CA GLY A 12 -9.21 -10.75 7.16
C GLY A 12 -8.60 -11.28 5.84
N ALA A 13 -9.43 -11.36 4.78
CA ALA A 13 -9.03 -11.73 3.42
C ALA A 13 -8.78 -10.51 2.53
N GLY A 14 -8.20 -9.43 3.08
CA GLY A 14 -7.58 -8.36 2.33
C GLY A 14 -6.20 -8.78 1.79
N VAL A 15 -5.59 -7.94 0.95
CA VAL A 15 -4.28 -8.24 0.33
C VAL A 15 -3.19 -8.59 1.36
N VAL A 16 -3.20 -7.95 2.52
CA VAL A 16 -2.22 -8.21 3.59
C VAL A 16 -2.43 -9.58 4.21
N GLY A 17 -3.66 -9.89 4.66
CA GLY A 17 -3.97 -11.20 5.26
C GLY A 17 -3.75 -12.35 4.30
N LEU A 18 -4.14 -12.20 3.03
CA LEU A 18 -3.92 -13.19 1.99
C LEU A 18 -2.44 -13.38 1.66
N SER A 19 -1.65 -12.30 1.65
CA SER A 19 -0.20 -12.39 1.46
C SER A 19 0.48 -13.13 2.62
N ILE A 20 0.06 -12.87 3.86
CA ILE A 20 0.54 -13.59 5.04
C ILE A 20 0.19 -15.07 4.93
N ALA A 21 -1.06 -15.40 4.59
CA ALA A 21 -1.51 -16.78 4.42
C ALA A 21 -0.71 -17.51 3.34
N PHE A 22 -0.44 -16.84 2.20
CA PHE A 22 0.38 -17.36 1.12
C PHE A 22 1.79 -17.72 1.61
N HIS A 23 2.48 -16.81 2.27
CA HIS A 23 3.85 -17.03 2.73
C HIS A 23 3.96 -18.05 3.87
N LEU A 24 2.94 -18.17 4.73
CA LEU A 24 2.85 -19.21 5.74
C LEU A 24 2.67 -20.59 5.08
N ALA A 25 1.75 -20.71 4.12
CA ALA A 25 1.49 -21.95 3.40
C ALA A 25 2.70 -22.42 2.57
N GLU A 26 3.42 -21.49 1.91
CA GLU A 26 4.67 -21.80 1.20
C GLU A 26 5.74 -22.42 2.13
N ARG A 27 5.66 -22.14 3.44
CA ARG A 27 6.57 -22.68 4.47
C ARG A 27 6.02 -23.90 5.20
N GLY A 28 4.90 -24.45 4.71
CA GLY A 28 4.32 -25.68 5.20
C GLY A 28 3.41 -25.54 6.42
N ALA A 29 2.98 -24.33 6.77
CA ALA A 29 1.95 -24.15 7.79
C ALA A 29 0.55 -24.54 7.25
N SER A 30 -0.29 -25.03 8.15
CA SER A 30 -1.73 -25.19 7.92
C SER A 30 -2.40 -23.86 8.20
N VAL A 31 -3.02 -23.23 7.18
CA VAL A 31 -3.52 -21.86 7.31
C VAL A 31 -4.98 -21.78 6.94
N VAL A 32 -5.79 -21.18 7.82
CA VAL A 32 -7.19 -20.82 7.56
C VAL A 32 -7.34 -19.33 7.63
N VAL A 33 -7.94 -18.74 6.59
CA VAL A 33 -8.27 -17.31 6.55
C VAL A 33 -9.76 -17.14 6.84
N TYR A 34 -10.09 -16.37 7.88
CA TYR A 34 -11.47 -16.05 8.23
C TYR A 34 -11.82 -14.66 7.69
N GLU A 35 -12.91 -14.60 6.94
CA GLU A 35 -13.38 -13.35 6.32
C GLU A 35 -14.89 -13.18 6.53
N ARG A 36 -15.34 -11.99 6.92
CA ARG A 36 -16.75 -11.76 7.23
C ARG A 36 -17.64 -11.52 6.02
N THR A 37 -17.11 -10.97 4.93
CA THR A 37 -17.91 -10.50 3.79
C THR A 37 -17.49 -11.13 2.46
N GLY A 38 -16.21 -11.08 2.13
CA GLY A 38 -15.68 -11.60 0.88
C GLY A 38 -14.23 -11.22 0.65
N ILE A 39 -13.55 -11.98 -0.21
CA ILE A 39 -12.15 -11.72 -0.58
C ILE A 39 -12.02 -10.30 -1.13
N GLY A 40 -11.13 -9.52 -0.52
CA GLY A 40 -10.86 -8.15 -0.93
C GLY A 40 -12.00 -7.14 -0.71
N ALA A 41 -13.06 -7.49 -0.01
CA ALA A 41 -14.25 -6.63 0.14
C ALA A 41 -14.00 -5.26 0.82
N GLY A 42 -12.90 -5.11 1.56
CA GLY A 42 -12.47 -3.83 2.13
C GLY A 42 -11.64 -2.97 1.18
N ALA A 43 -10.69 -2.22 1.73
CA ALA A 43 -9.80 -1.33 0.97
C ALA A 43 -9.07 -2.02 -0.20
N SER A 44 -8.79 -3.31 -0.09
CA SER A 44 -8.10 -4.09 -1.13
C SER A 44 -8.88 -4.23 -2.44
N GLY A 45 -10.21 -4.17 -2.41
CA GLY A 45 -11.05 -4.27 -3.60
C GLY A 45 -11.21 -2.97 -4.37
N VAL A 46 -10.96 -1.84 -3.71
CA VAL A 46 -11.14 -0.49 -4.28
C VAL A 46 -9.82 0.25 -4.49
N GLN A 47 -8.70 -0.34 -4.09
CA GLN A 47 -7.38 0.28 -4.17
C GLN A 47 -6.96 0.51 -5.63
N PRO A 48 -6.23 1.61 -5.93
CA PRO A 48 -5.92 2.02 -7.30
C PRO A 48 -4.69 1.33 -7.92
N GLY A 49 -4.04 0.42 -7.20
CA GLY A 49 -2.91 -0.38 -7.72
C GLY A 49 -1.56 0.34 -7.76
N GLY A 50 -1.43 1.51 -7.17
CA GLY A 50 -0.16 2.20 -7.10
C GLY A 50 0.90 1.40 -6.34
N VAL A 51 2.14 1.39 -6.84
CA VAL A 51 3.31 0.78 -6.18
C VAL A 51 4.49 1.72 -6.35
N ARG A 52 5.06 2.15 -5.24
CA ARG A 52 6.21 3.07 -5.21
C ARG A 52 7.23 2.67 -4.16
N ARG A 53 8.50 3.00 -4.39
CA ARG A 53 9.60 2.85 -3.43
C ARG A 53 10.02 4.19 -2.83
N GLN A 54 9.46 5.28 -3.32
CA GLN A 54 9.70 6.64 -2.84
C GLN A 54 8.98 6.85 -1.50
N TRP A 55 9.69 6.62 -0.40
CA TRP A 55 9.22 6.81 0.97
C TRP A 55 10.18 7.70 1.77
N GLY A 56 9.68 8.29 2.84
CA GLY A 56 10.48 9.14 3.73
C GLY A 56 11.09 8.40 4.91
N THR A 57 10.73 7.13 5.11
CA THR A 57 11.30 6.29 6.18
C THR A 57 12.00 5.07 5.62
N ARG A 58 13.09 4.65 6.29
CA ARG A 58 13.88 3.49 5.89
C ARG A 58 13.05 2.22 5.82
N VAL A 59 12.20 1.99 6.83
CA VAL A 59 11.38 0.79 6.91
C VAL A 59 10.43 0.67 5.71
N ASN A 60 9.77 1.74 5.32
CA ASN A 60 8.87 1.73 4.16
C ASN A 60 9.62 1.57 2.83
N CYS A 61 10.80 2.18 2.68
CA CYS A 61 11.64 1.96 1.50
C CYS A 61 11.99 0.48 1.33
N LEU A 62 12.40 -0.19 2.42
CA LEU A 62 12.79 -1.60 2.40
C LEU A 62 11.58 -2.51 2.11
N LEU A 63 10.45 -2.32 2.80
CA LEU A 63 9.22 -3.08 2.58
C LEU A 63 8.72 -2.94 1.13
N ALA A 64 8.69 -1.72 0.62
CA ALA A 64 8.23 -1.46 -0.74
C ALA A 64 9.20 -2.00 -1.80
N ALA A 65 10.51 -1.87 -1.61
CA ALA A 65 11.50 -2.40 -2.53
C ALA A 65 11.47 -3.94 -2.60
N GLU A 66 11.30 -4.61 -1.47
CA GLU A 66 11.12 -6.05 -1.43
C GLU A 66 9.80 -6.48 -2.09
N SER A 67 8.71 -5.79 -1.78
CA SER A 67 7.40 -6.07 -2.35
C SER A 67 7.40 -5.90 -3.87
N LEU A 68 8.04 -4.84 -4.40
CA LEU A 68 8.11 -4.64 -5.84
C LEU A 68 8.90 -5.76 -6.54
N ARG A 69 10.00 -6.25 -5.92
CA ARG A 69 10.71 -7.44 -6.43
C ARG A 69 9.84 -8.68 -6.45
N TRP A 70 9.02 -8.88 -5.42
CA TRP A 70 8.07 -9.99 -5.37
C TRP A 70 6.99 -9.86 -6.46
N TYR A 71 6.48 -8.65 -6.66
CA TYR A 71 5.48 -8.34 -7.69
C TYR A 71 6.01 -8.51 -9.13
N ALA A 72 7.32 -8.39 -9.36
CA ALA A 72 7.90 -8.62 -10.69
C ALA A 72 7.57 -10.00 -11.24
N ASP A 73 7.48 -11.01 -10.37
CA ASP A 73 7.19 -12.41 -10.74
C ASP A 73 5.77 -12.84 -10.30
N VAL A 74 4.89 -11.90 -9.93
CA VAL A 74 3.58 -12.19 -9.31
C VAL A 74 2.72 -13.13 -10.13
N ARG A 75 2.74 -12.98 -11.46
CA ARG A 75 1.98 -13.81 -12.38
C ARG A 75 2.39 -15.27 -12.29
N GLU A 76 3.68 -15.55 -12.25
CA GLU A 76 4.23 -16.91 -12.15
C GLU A 76 4.01 -17.49 -10.74
N ARG A 77 4.33 -16.71 -9.72
CA ARG A 77 4.16 -17.10 -8.30
C ARG A 77 2.74 -17.53 -7.98
N LEU A 78 1.76 -16.75 -8.44
CA LEU A 78 0.34 -17.01 -8.18
C LEU A 78 -0.34 -17.79 -9.32
N ARG A 79 0.41 -18.28 -10.32
CA ARG A 79 -0.11 -19.03 -11.48
C ARG A 79 -1.29 -18.33 -12.14
N MET A 80 -1.19 -17.02 -12.28
CA MET A 80 -2.28 -16.18 -12.78
C MET A 80 -2.51 -16.41 -14.27
N ARG A 81 -3.78 -16.60 -14.65
CA ARG A 81 -4.20 -16.66 -16.06
C ARG A 81 -4.27 -15.26 -16.70
N VAL A 82 -4.55 -14.26 -15.89
CA VAL A 82 -4.68 -12.86 -16.29
C VAL A 82 -3.42 -12.11 -15.88
N ASP A 83 -2.86 -11.33 -16.80
CA ASP A 83 -1.76 -10.42 -16.48
C ASP A 83 -2.31 -9.25 -15.67
N PRO A 84 -1.81 -8.98 -14.44
CA PRO A 84 -2.23 -7.82 -13.67
C PRO A 84 -1.75 -6.49 -14.26
N GLY A 85 -0.81 -6.52 -15.23
CA GLY A 85 -0.38 -5.38 -16.03
C GLY A 85 0.36 -4.32 -15.21
N PHE A 86 1.58 -4.63 -14.73
CA PHE A 86 2.42 -3.60 -14.12
C PHE A 86 2.91 -2.58 -15.15
N ARG A 87 2.77 -1.29 -14.83
CA ARG A 87 3.23 -0.17 -15.64
C ARG A 87 4.20 0.70 -14.85
N ALA A 88 5.47 0.65 -15.24
CA ALA A 88 6.49 1.58 -14.77
C ALA A 88 6.31 2.92 -15.50
N CYS A 89 5.31 3.69 -15.12
CA CYS A 89 5.04 5.01 -15.71
C CYS A 89 5.69 6.15 -14.93
N GLY A 90 6.31 5.83 -13.81
CA GLY A 90 6.93 6.76 -12.89
C GLY A 90 5.95 7.39 -11.89
N TYR A 91 6.53 7.86 -10.79
CA TYR A 91 5.87 8.70 -9.78
C TYR A 91 6.58 10.03 -9.67
N LEU A 92 5.81 11.11 -9.79
CA LEU A 92 6.28 12.49 -9.62
C LEU A 92 5.58 13.10 -8.40
N PHE A 93 6.38 13.44 -7.39
CA PHE A 93 5.95 14.22 -6.25
C PHE A 93 6.29 15.68 -6.49
N LEU A 94 5.30 16.56 -6.49
CA LEU A 94 5.47 17.99 -6.66
C LEU A 94 5.70 18.66 -5.31
N ALA A 95 6.59 19.65 -5.27
CA ALA A 95 6.82 20.54 -4.13
C ALA A 95 6.53 21.99 -4.53
N HIS A 96 5.61 22.63 -3.80
CA HIS A 96 5.24 24.03 -4.03
C HIS A 96 6.04 24.99 -3.13
N SER A 97 6.59 24.48 -2.04
CA SER A 97 7.41 25.26 -1.13
C SER A 97 8.84 24.76 -1.05
N GLU A 98 9.78 25.64 -0.68
CA GLU A 98 11.16 25.25 -0.38
C GLU A 98 11.23 24.25 0.78
N GLY A 99 10.29 24.32 1.73
CA GLY A 99 10.18 23.38 2.84
C GLY A 99 9.85 21.97 2.37
N ALA A 100 8.86 21.83 1.47
CA ALA A 100 8.48 20.55 0.87
C ALA A 100 9.62 20.00 -0.01
N LEU A 101 10.25 20.85 -0.84
CA LEU A 101 11.39 20.44 -1.66
C LEU A 101 12.56 19.96 -0.78
N ALA A 102 12.86 20.65 0.32
CA ALA A 102 13.88 20.22 1.27
C ALA A 102 13.54 18.86 1.90
N GLN A 103 12.26 18.59 2.19
CA GLN A 103 11.82 17.27 2.65
C GLN A 103 12.00 16.20 1.58
N LEU A 104 11.63 16.48 0.32
CA LEU A 104 11.85 15.55 -0.79
C LEU A 104 13.34 15.25 -1.00
N ARG A 105 14.23 16.25 -0.87
CA ARG A 105 15.69 16.05 -0.94
C ARG A 105 16.19 15.06 0.10
N ARG A 106 15.77 15.21 1.38
CA ARG A 106 16.12 14.25 2.44
C ARG A 106 15.62 12.84 2.14
N SER A 107 14.39 12.74 1.62
CA SER A 107 13.81 11.44 1.25
C SER A 107 14.56 10.80 0.07
N VAL A 108 14.91 11.57 -0.95
CA VAL A 108 15.69 11.07 -2.11
C VAL A 108 17.09 10.62 -1.68
N GLU A 109 17.76 11.34 -0.79
CA GLU A 109 19.06 10.92 -0.25
C GLU A 109 18.95 9.58 0.48
N LEU A 110 17.95 9.42 1.36
CA LEU A 110 17.65 8.15 2.02
C LEU A 110 17.37 7.03 1.01
N GLN A 111 16.52 7.28 0.04
CA GLN A 111 16.11 6.34 -1.00
C GLN A 111 17.30 5.87 -1.82
N ASN A 112 18.16 6.79 -2.26
CA ASN A 112 19.37 6.46 -3.01
C ASN A 112 20.35 5.62 -2.18
N GLY A 113 20.50 5.92 -0.89
CA GLY A 113 21.28 5.11 0.04
C GLY A 113 20.76 3.69 0.21
N LEU A 114 19.49 3.43 -0.17
CA LEU A 114 18.85 2.12 -0.14
C LEU A 114 18.67 1.49 -1.54
N GLY A 115 19.26 2.10 -2.59
CA GLY A 115 19.21 1.59 -3.96
C GLY A 115 17.92 1.91 -4.71
N VAL A 116 17.11 2.86 -4.24
CA VAL A 116 15.94 3.36 -4.99
C VAL A 116 16.41 4.49 -5.91
N PRO A 117 16.26 4.40 -7.24
CA PRO A 117 16.81 5.36 -8.20
C PRO A 117 15.92 6.59 -8.37
N SER A 118 15.53 7.20 -7.25
CA SER A 118 14.80 8.47 -7.25
C SER A 118 15.77 9.65 -7.41
N ARG A 119 15.25 10.76 -7.92
CA ARG A 119 16.03 11.98 -8.09
C ARG A 119 15.16 13.23 -7.91
N ILE A 120 15.79 14.33 -7.56
CA ILE A 120 15.15 15.64 -7.57
C ILE A 120 15.08 16.13 -9.00
N VAL A 121 13.96 16.76 -9.34
CA VAL A 121 13.70 17.40 -10.63
C VAL A 121 13.38 18.86 -10.44
N ALA A 122 13.83 19.69 -11.40
CA ALA A 122 13.51 21.11 -11.44
C ALA A 122 12.16 21.33 -12.16
N PRO A 123 11.47 22.47 -11.95
CA PRO A 123 10.19 22.75 -12.61
C PRO A 123 10.21 22.60 -14.14
N ALA A 124 11.31 22.98 -14.81
CA ALA A 124 11.45 22.81 -16.26
C ALA A 124 11.41 21.32 -16.67
N GLU A 125 12.03 20.45 -15.89
CA GLU A 125 12.02 19.00 -16.13
C GLU A 125 10.68 18.36 -15.77
N GLU A 126 9.98 18.88 -14.75
CA GLU A 126 8.60 18.45 -14.43
C GLU A 126 7.66 18.72 -15.61
N ALA A 127 7.80 19.87 -16.31
CA ALA A 127 7.05 20.18 -17.52
C ALA A 127 7.37 19.24 -18.70
N GLU A 128 8.60 18.70 -18.76
CA GLU A 128 8.96 17.68 -19.76
C GLU A 128 8.31 16.32 -19.43
N LEU A 129 8.26 15.97 -18.15
CA LEU A 129 7.62 14.73 -17.67
C LEU A 129 6.09 14.79 -17.77
N VAL A 130 5.51 15.96 -17.53
CA VAL A 130 4.07 16.19 -17.55
C VAL A 130 3.78 17.40 -18.43
N PRO A 131 3.51 17.21 -19.73
CA PRO A 131 3.17 18.30 -20.64
C PRO A 131 1.98 19.13 -20.16
N ASP A 132 2.08 20.46 -20.33
CA ASP A 132 1.11 21.47 -19.89
C ASP A 132 0.96 21.59 -18.35
N LEU A 133 1.89 21.04 -17.57
CA LEU A 133 1.97 21.29 -16.14
C LEU A 133 2.34 22.78 -15.91
N ARG A 134 1.54 23.47 -15.10
CA ARG A 134 1.87 24.82 -14.65
C ARG A 134 2.99 24.74 -13.60
N THR A 135 4.11 25.36 -13.90
CA THR A 135 5.32 25.25 -13.07
C THR A 135 5.69 26.53 -12.33
N GLU A 136 4.92 27.62 -12.51
CA GLU A 136 5.23 28.95 -11.97
C GLU A 136 5.29 28.95 -10.44
N ASP A 137 4.49 28.11 -9.79
CA ASP A 137 4.40 28.00 -8.33
C ASP A 137 5.06 26.73 -7.80
N LEU A 138 5.91 26.05 -8.59
CA LEU A 138 6.63 24.86 -8.18
C LEU A 138 8.07 25.20 -7.78
N ALA A 139 8.50 24.70 -6.64
CA ALA A 139 9.89 24.74 -6.19
C ALA A 139 10.74 23.60 -6.80
N GLY A 140 10.07 22.55 -7.31
CA GLY A 140 10.64 21.33 -7.88
C GLY A 140 9.92 20.09 -7.38
N GLY A 141 10.52 18.90 -7.60
CA GLY A 141 9.89 17.66 -7.21
C GLY A 141 10.85 16.49 -7.02
N ALA A 142 10.27 15.32 -6.77
CA ALA A 142 11.00 14.06 -6.72
C ALA A 142 10.40 13.06 -7.71
N TRP A 143 11.24 12.41 -8.47
CA TRP A 143 10.90 11.50 -9.55
C TRP A 143 11.56 10.13 -9.41
N CYS A 144 10.79 9.06 -9.64
CA CYS A 144 11.32 7.72 -9.83
C CYS A 144 10.62 7.05 -11.01
N ALA A 145 11.34 6.82 -12.10
CA ALA A 145 10.82 6.26 -13.34
C ALA A 145 10.37 4.80 -13.22
N GLU A 146 10.92 4.05 -12.26
CA GLU A 146 10.64 2.63 -12.09
C GLU A 146 9.43 2.34 -11.19
N ASP A 147 8.90 3.36 -10.51
CA ASP A 147 7.66 3.27 -9.75
C ASP A 147 6.46 3.35 -10.71
N GLY A 148 5.30 2.88 -10.27
CA GLY A 148 4.15 2.81 -11.18
C GLY A 148 2.91 2.23 -10.55
N TYR A 149 2.12 1.50 -11.33
CA TYR A 149 0.89 0.90 -10.85
C TYR A 149 0.54 -0.39 -11.61
N PHE A 150 -0.35 -1.18 -11.04
CA PHE A 150 -0.99 -2.30 -11.72
C PHE A 150 -2.32 -1.85 -12.32
N ASP A 151 -2.58 -2.24 -13.58
CA ASP A 151 -3.87 -1.98 -14.25
C ASP A 151 -5.02 -2.75 -13.60
N ARG A 152 -4.73 -3.96 -13.09
CA ARG A 152 -5.70 -4.89 -12.51
C ARG A 152 -5.22 -5.41 -11.15
N PRO A 153 -5.06 -4.53 -10.16
CA PRO A 153 -4.52 -4.95 -8.87
C PRO A 153 -5.45 -5.92 -8.12
N GLN A 154 -6.76 -5.87 -8.37
CA GLN A 154 -7.75 -6.79 -7.79
C GLN A 154 -7.50 -8.23 -8.23
N ALA A 155 -6.99 -8.44 -9.46
CA ALA A 155 -6.66 -9.79 -9.94
C ALA A 155 -5.56 -10.46 -9.10
N ILE A 156 -4.66 -9.68 -8.48
CA ILE A 156 -3.65 -10.20 -7.55
C ILE A 156 -4.32 -10.65 -6.24
N VAL A 157 -5.25 -9.86 -5.72
CA VAL A 157 -6.01 -10.18 -4.49
C VAL A 157 -6.84 -11.45 -4.70
N GLU A 158 -7.53 -11.54 -5.84
CA GLU A 158 -8.33 -12.72 -6.21
C GLU A 158 -7.45 -13.98 -6.37
N ALA A 159 -6.27 -13.83 -7.00
CA ALA A 159 -5.35 -14.95 -7.17
C ALA A 159 -4.77 -15.45 -5.84
N LEU A 160 -4.41 -14.55 -4.93
CA LEU A 160 -4.02 -14.91 -3.56
C LEU A 160 -5.16 -15.64 -2.83
N GLY A 161 -6.39 -15.10 -2.95
CA GLY A 161 -7.58 -15.71 -2.33
C GLY A 161 -7.89 -17.10 -2.88
N ALA A 162 -7.66 -17.34 -4.17
CA ALA A 162 -7.86 -18.65 -4.79
C ALA A 162 -6.87 -19.73 -4.32
N LEU A 163 -5.74 -19.32 -3.75
CA LEU A 163 -4.71 -20.22 -3.18
C LEU A 163 -4.88 -20.46 -1.68
N ALA A 164 -5.76 -19.71 -1.00
CA ALA A 164 -5.97 -19.79 0.45
C ALA A 164 -7.24 -20.58 0.81
N ASP A 165 -7.24 -21.27 1.97
CA ASP A 165 -8.47 -21.78 2.59
C ASP A 165 -9.21 -20.60 3.25
N VAL A 166 -10.08 -19.94 2.48
CA VAL A 166 -10.88 -18.80 2.98
C VAL A 166 -12.25 -19.28 3.46
N ARG A 167 -12.54 -19.06 4.74
CA ARG A 167 -13.83 -19.37 5.35
C ARG A 167 -14.62 -18.08 5.59
N LEU A 168 -15.81 -18.01 5.02
CA LEU A 168 -16.73 -16.90 5.28
C LEU A 168 -17.30 -17.03 6.68
N HIS A 169 -16.68 -16.36 7.64
CA HIS A 169 -17.06 -16.34 9.03
C HIS A 169 -16.60 -15.05 9.70
N GLU A 170 -17.50 -14.37 10.39
CA GLU A 170 -17.15 -13.19 11.19
C GLU A 170 -16.57 -13.63 12.54
N VAL A 171 -15.27 -13.46 12.71
CA VAL A 171 -14.60 -13.65 14.00
C VAL A 171 -14.98 -12.50 14.94
N ARG A 172 -15.65 -12.80 16.04
CA ARG A 172 -16.08 -11.82 17.03
C ARG A 172 -15.19 -11.80 18.27
N SER A 173 -14.48 -12.91 18.51
CA SER A 173 -13.53 -13.06 19.60
C SER A 173 -12.35 -13.92 19.15
N LEU A 174 -11.13 -13.53 19.47
CA LEU A 174 -9.94 -14.33 19.18
C LEU A 174 -9.91 -15.67 19.99
N ALA A 175 -10.73 -15.75 21.04
CA ALA A 175 -10.85 -16.98 21.85
C ALA A 175 -11.58 -18.13 21.11
N GLU A 176 -12.35 -17.84 20.06
CA GLU A 176 -13.02 -18.86 19.26
C GLU A 176 -12.11 -19.56 18.25
N LEU A 177 -10.89 -19.05 18.06
CA LEU A 177 -9.93 -19.60 17.12
C LEU A 177 -8.98 -20.59 17.81
N GLU A 178 -9.08 -21.86 17.43
CA GLU A 178 -8.17 -22.92 17.87
C GLU A 178 -7.00 -22.99 16.85
N ALA A 179 -5.90 -22.31 17.16
CA ALA A 179 -4.69 -22.27 16.32
C ALA A 179 -3.46 -21.96 17.18
N ASP A 180 -2.27 -22.41 16.74
CA ASP A 180 -0.97 -22.12 17.41
C ASP A 180 -0.62 -20.64 17.34
N ALA A 181 -1.03 -19.99 16.25
CA ALA A 181 -0.89 -18.54 16.07
C ALA A 181 -2.13 -17.95 15.40
N VAL A 182 -2.48 -16.73 15.77
CA VAL A 182 -3.57 -15.95 15.18
C VAL A 182 -3.00 -14.63 14.68
N VAL A 183 -3.23 -14.31 13.41
CA VAL A 183 -2.84 -13.04 12.80
C VAL A 183 -4.08 -12.19 12.53
N VAL A 184 -4.17 -11.03 13.13
CA VAL A 184 -5.26 -10.06 12.87
C VAL A 184 -4.81 -9.11 11.76
N ALA A 185 -5.41 -9.27 10.57
CA ALA A 185 -5.17 -8.47 9.37
C ALA A 185 -6.50 -7.87 8.84
N ALA A 186 -7.35 -7.39 9.78
CA ALA A 186 -8.71 -6.97 9.52
C ALA A 186 -8.84 -5.50 9.08
N GLY A 187 -7.73 -4.84 8.72
CA GLY A 187 -7.70 -3.45 8.27
C GLY A 187 -8.40 -2.53 9.28
N VAL A 188 -9.33 -1.71 8.82
CA VAL A 188 -10.07 -0.74 9.64
C VAL A 188 -10.90 -1.39 10.76
N ASP A 189 -11.22 -2.67 10.65
CA ASP A 189 -11.98 -3.41 11.67
C ASP A 189 -11.10 -4.04 12.76
N THR A 190 -9.77 -3.93 12.65
CA THR A 190 -8.82 -4.46 13.64
C THR A 190 -9.14 -4.03 15.08
N PRO A 191 -9.57 -2.79 15.38
CA PRO A 191 -9.92 -2.39 16.75
C PRO A 191 -11.12 -3.13 17.35
N ARG A 192 -11.92 -3.82 16.56
CA ARG A 192 -13.02 -4.67 17.08
C ARG A 192 -12.48 -5.90 17.83
N LEU A 193 -11.27 -6.36 17.45
CA LEU A 193 -10.60 -7.52 18.05
C LEU A 193 -9.41 -7.12 18.93
N LEU A 194 -8.80 -5.98 18.65
CA LEU A 194 -7.63 -5.41 19.33
C LEU A 194 -7.89 -3.91 19.61
N PRO A 195 -8.78 -3.59 20.57
CA PRO A 195 -9.22 -2.21 20.83
C PRO A 195 -8.13 -1.30 21.39
N GLU A 196 -7.02 -1.86 21.85
CA GLU A 196 -5.84 -1.13 22.33
C GLU A 196 -5.05 -0.46 21.21
N LEU A 197 -5.26 -0.86 19.93
CA LEU A 197 -4.53 -0.31 18.80
C LEU A 197 -5.16 0.98 18.29
N PRO A 198 -4.38 2.06 18.07
CA PRO A 198 -4.90 3.37 17.70
C PRO A 198 -5.18 3.49 16.19
N ILE A 199 -5.97 2.58 15.65
CA ILE A 199 -6.39 2.60 14.24
C ILE A 199 -7.72 3.36 14.14
N ARG A 200 -7.80 4.29 13.18
CA ARG A 200 -8.99 5.09 12.92
C ARG A 200 -9.41 4.96 11.45
N PRO A 201 -10.72 4.91 11.15
CA PRO A 201 -11.21 4.97 9.79
C PRO A 201 -10.97 6.36 9.21
N GLU A 202 -10.35 6.41 8.03
CA GLU A 202 -10.16 7.63 7.26
C GLU A 202 -10.77 7.45 5.86
N PRO A 203 -11.94 8.05 5.58
CA PRO A 203 -12.61 7.92 4.29
C PRO A 203 -11.76 8.49 3.15
N ARG A 204 -11.73 7.79 2.02
CA ARG A 204 -11.07 8.20 0.79
C ARG A 204 -12.00 8.04 -0.39
N VAL A 205 -11.86 8.94 -1.34
CA VAL A 205 -12.65 8.93 -2.58
C VAL A 205 -11.70 8.95 -3.76
N LEU A 206 -11.96 8.06 -4.69
CA LEU A 206 -11.35 8.06 -6.02
C LEU A 206 -12.43 8.45 -7.03
N GLU A 207 -12.09 9.32 -7.95
CA GLU A 207 -12.95 9.73 -9.05
C GLU A 207 -12.33 9.29 -10.39
N LEU A 208 -13.14 8.76 -11.29
CA LEU A 208 -12.69 8.28 -12.57
C LEU A 208 -13.50 8.89 -13.71
N SER A 209 -12.80 9.17 -14.82
CA SER A 209 -13.45 9.52 -16.07
C SER A 209 -13.97 8.29 -16.82
N ASP A 210 -14.76 8.52 -17.86
CA ASP A 210 -14.88 7.58 -18.96
C ASP A 210 -13.53 7.45 -19.68
N PRO A 211 -13.32 6.38 -20.49
CA PRO A 211 -12.10 6.23 -21.28
C PRO A 211 -11.84 7.40 -22.21
N ILE A 212 -10.66 7.98 -22.15
CA ILE A 212 -10.19 9.08 -22.99
C ILE A 212 -9.18 8.50 -23.97
N ARG A 213 -9.37 8.77 -25.25
CA ARG A 213 -8.50 8.25 -26.31
C ARG A 213 -7.10 8.87 -26.27
N GLU A 214 -7.03 10.15 -25.91
CA GLU A 214 -5.77 10.89 -25.80
C GLU A 214 -5.06 10.56 -24.48
N ARG A 215 -3.73 10.42 -24.54
CA ARG A 215 -2.91 10.32 -23.33
C ARG A 215 -2.68 11.73 -22.79
N LEU A 216 -3.41 12.07 -21.74
CA LEU A 216 -3.34 13.37 -21.07
C LEU A 216 -2.31 13.39 -19.93
N LEU A 217 -2.05 12.24 -19.31
CA LEU A 217 -1.16 12.13 -18.17
C LEU A 217 -0.42 10.79 -18.21
N GLU A 218 0.90 10.83 -18.37
CA GLU A 218 1.72 9.60 -18.41
C GLU A 218 2.14 9.15 -17.01
N PRO A 219 2.82 9.97 -16.16
CA PRO A 219 3.21 9.55 -14.83
C PRO A 219 2.04 9.65 -13.85
N LEU A 220 2.23 9.01 -12.69
CA LEU A 220 1.41 9.32 -11.53
C LEU A 220 1.94 10.59 -10.88
N VAL A 221 1.11 11.61 -10.79
CA VAL A 221 1.44 12.92 -10.20
C VAL A 221 0.79 13.07 -8.83
N VAL A 222 1.57 13.52 -7.86
CA VAL A 222 1.15 13.73 -6.47
C VAL A 222 1.53 15.13 -6.04
N SER A 223 0.59 15.87 -5.49
CA SER A 223 0.81 17.10 -4.75
C SER A 223 0.26 16.95 -3.33
N ALA A 224 1.15 16.66 -2.37
CA ALA A 224 0.75 16.51 -0.97
C ALA A 224 0.33 17.84 -0.35
N GLU A 225 0.99 18.96 -0.72
CA GLU A 225 0.65 20.30 -0.23
C GLU A 225 -0.72 20.76 -0.71
N HIS A 226 -1.14 20.36 -1.91
CA HIS A 226 -2.45 20.69 -2.50
C HIS A 226 -3.46 19.53 -2.39
N GLY A 227 -3.07 18.42 -1.76
CA GLY A 227 -3.96 17.33 -1.38
C GLY A 227 -4.59 16.58 -2.56
N PHE A 228 -3.85 16.32 -3.65
CA PHE A 228 -4.34 15.51 -4.76
C PHE A 228 -3.32 14.50 -5.28
N ALA A 229 -3.83 13.45 -5.90
CA ALA A 229 -3.07 12.55 -6.76
C ALA A 229 -3.86 12.22 -8.02
N ALA A 230 -3.18 12.07 -9.15
CA ALA A 230 -3.80 11.74 -10.43
C ALA A 230 -2.91 10.84 -11.29
N LYS A 231 -3.54 9.97 -12.08
CA LYS A 231 -2.91 9.16 -13.13
C LYS A 231 -3.91 8.84 -14.23
N GLN A 232 -3.42 8.49 -15.41
CA GLN A 232 -4.27 7.91 -16.45
C GLN A 232 -3.99 6.43 -16.61
N LEU A 233 -5.05 5.62 -16.52
CA LEU A 233 -4.98 4.17 -16.63
C LEU A 233 -4.70 3.73 -18.08
N ALA A 234 -4.35 2.45 -18.27
CA ALA A 234 -4.09 1.89 -19.58
C ALA A 234 -5.31 1.92 -20.52
N ASP A 235 -6.50 1.79 -19.95
CA ASP A 235 -7.77 1.85 -20.70
C ASP A 235 -8.20 3.29 -21.05
N GLY A 236 -7.38 4.28 -20.70
CA GLY A 236 -7.59 5.69 -20.99
C GLY A 236 -8.35 6.46 -19.90
N ARG A 237 -8.91 5.79 -18.89
CA ARG A 237 -9.59 6.51 -17.79
C ARG A 237 -8.59 7.31 -16.97
N LEU A 238 -8.93 8.57 -16.71
CA LEU A 238 -8.26 9.38 -15.71
C LEU A 238 -8.78 8.99 -14.33
N LEU A 239 -7.89 8.69 -13.39
CA LEU A 239 -8.19 8.48 -11.99
C LEU A 239 -7.58 9.62 -11.20
N ALA A 240 -8.38 10.25 -10.35
CA ALA A 240 -7.95 11.33 -9.47
C ALA A 240 -8.47 11.11 -8.05
N SER A 241 -7.76 11.65 -7.07
CA SER A 241 -8.19 11.74 -5.68
C SER A 241 -7.85 13.11 -5.10
N GLY A 242 -8.62 13.57 -4.13
CA GLY A 242 -8.36 14.81 -3.41
C GLY A 242 -8.89 16.07 -4.09
N ASP A 243 -8.18 17.19 -3.98
CA ASP A 243 -8.65 18.49 -4.43
C ASP A 243 -8.65 18.61 -5.97
N ARG A 244 -9.85 18.54 -6.53
CA ARG A 244 -10.09 18.68 -7.98
C ARG A 244 -9.73 20.07 -8.51
N ALA A 245 -9.97 21.11 -7.74
CA ALA A 245 -9.69 22.48 -8.19
C ALA A 245 -8.17 22.70 -8.30
N ALA A 246 -7.41 22.25 -7.29
CA ALA A 246 -5.95 22.31 -7.32
C ALA A 246 -5.36 21.44 -8.45
N LEU A 247 -5.93 20.25 -8.69
CA LEU A 247 -5.51 19.40 -9.81
C LEU A 247 -5.69 20.09 -11.16
N VAL A 248 -6.85 20.71 -11.41
CA VAL A 248 -7.15 21.39 -12.68
C VAL A 248 -6.35 22.69 -12.83
N ASP A 249 -6.08 23.38 -11.73
CA ASP A 249 -5.23 24.59 -11.77
C ASP A 249 -3.80 24.24 -12.21
N LEU A 250 -3.24 23.15 -11.69
CA LEU A 250 -1.90 22.68 -12.07
C LEU A 250 -1.86 21.99 -13.44
N LEU A 251 -2.94 21.30 -13.83
CA LEU A 251 -3.06 20.57 -15.10
C LEU A 251 -4.27 21.06 -15.90
N PRO A 252 -4.20 22.26 -16.51
CA PRO A 252 -5.35 22.90 -17.18
C PRO A 252 -5.97 22.05 -18.30
N ARG A 253 -5.20 21.19 -18.95
CA ARG A 253 -5.71 20.24 -19.95
C ARG A 253 -6.78 19.28 -19.41
N LEU A 254 -6.87 19.11 -18.09
CA LEU A 254 -7.85 18.26 -17.43
C LEU A 254 -9.18 18.99 -17.11
N VAL A 255 -9.29 20.29 -17.39
CA VAL A 255 -10.47 21.11 -17.03
C VAL A 255 -11.77 20.58 -17.65
N HIS A 256 -11.71 20.03 -18.86
CA HIS A 256 -12.87 19.48 -19.58
C HIS A 256 -13.11 17.99 -19.34
N VAL A 257 -12.27 17.33 -18.55
CA VAL A 257 -12.42 15.92 -18.23
C VAL A 257 -13.46 15.75 -17.12
N ALA A 258 -14.61 15.19 -17.44
CA ALA A 258 -15.59 14.82 -16.42
C ALA A 258 -15.12 13.54 -15.66
N LEU A 259 -15.41 13.48 -14.36
CA LEU A 259 -15.14 12.33 -13.49
C LEU A 259 -16.46 11.80 -12.90
N PRO A 260 -17.32 11.17 -13.73
CA PRO A 260 -18.67 10.76 -13.31
C PRO A 260 -18.69 9.53 -12.38
N HIS A 261 -17.60 8.76 -12.36
CA HIS A 261 -17.54 7.53 -11.57
C HIS A 261 -16.81 7.79 -10.26
N ARG A 262 -17.44 7.36 -9.15
CA ARG A 262 -16.89 7.55 -7.81
C ARG A 262 -16.72 6.20 -7.12
N VAL A 263 -15.56 6.00 -6.53
CA VAL A 263 -15.24 4.81 -5.73
C VAL A 263 -14.85 5.27 -4.33
N GLU A 264 -15.53 4.73 -3.34
CA GLU A 264 -15.28 5.07 -1.94
C GLU A 264 -14.53 3.94 -1.25
N GLY A 265 -13.56 4.30 -0.43
CA GLY A 265 -12.78 3.39 0.40
C GLY A 265 -12.51 3.99 1.77
N VAL A 266 -11.98 3.18 2.67
CA VAL A 266 -11.61 3.61 4.01
C VAL A 266 -10.20 3.13 4.32
N TYR A 267 -9.31 4.06 4.68
CA TYR A 267 -7.99 3.72 5.19
C TYR A 267 -8.06 3.38 6.68
N ASP A 268 -7.24 2.45 7.08
CA ASP A 268 -6.95 2.10 8.48
C ASP A 268 -5.80 2.98 9.00
N ALA A 269 -6.10 4.25 9.26
CA ALA A 269 -5.08 5.24 9.60
C ALA A 269 -4.55 5.08 11.02
N THR A 270 -3.24 5.22 11.18
CA THR A 270 -2.52 5.26 12.46
C THR A 270 -1.98 6.67 12.75
N PRO A 271 -1.63 7.01 14.00
CA PRO A 271 -1.14 8.36 14.34
C PRO A 271 0.15 8.78 13.63
N ASP A 272 0.99 7.82 13.22
CA ASP A 272 2.24 8.05 12.50
C ASP A 272 2.19 7.64 11.03
N HIS A 273 1.00 7.25 10.53
CA HIS A 273 0.77 6.74 9.19
C HIS A 273 1.65 5.54 8.81
N GLN A 274 2.05 4.74 9.82
CA GLN A 274 2.85 3.53 9.66
C GLN A 274 2.02 2.30 10.02
N ALA A 275 2.29 1.19 9.34
CA ALA A 275 1.69 -0.09 9.66
C ALA A 275 1.98 -0.49 11.12
N ILE A 276 1.13 -1.30 11.69
CA ILE A 276 1.33 -1.98 12.97
C ILE A 276 1.63 -3.43 12.67
N LEU A 277 2.87 -3.87 12.96
CA LEU A 277 3.34 -5.20 12.66
C LEU A 277 3.97 -5.83 13.90
N GLY A 278 3.60 -7.06 14.22
CA GLY A 278 4.27 -7.81 15.28
C GLY A 278 3.33 -8.55 16.20
N ARG A 279 3.89 -9.04 17.31
CA ARG A 279 3.15 -9.80 18.33
C ARG A 279 2.55 -8.84 19.36
N VAL A 280 1.23 -8.91 19.52
CA VAL A 280 0.48 -8.10 20.50
C VAL A 280 0.50 -8.76 21.88
N ARG A 281 0.28 -10.07 21.92
CA ARG A 281 0.30 -10.92 23.11
C ARG A 281 0.52 -12.38 22.74
N ASP A 282 0.48 -13.28 23.69
CA ASP A 282 0.70 -14.71 23.43
C ASP A 282 -0.13 -15.18 22.22
N ARG A 283 0.50 -15.94 21.34
CA ARG A 283 0.00 -16.43 20.04
C ARG A 283 -0.71 -15.41 19.10
N VAL A 284 -0.93 -14.15 19.51
CA VAL A 284 -1.66 -13.14 18.72
C VAL A 284 -0.71 -12.13 18.08
N TRP A 285 -0.79 -12.05 16.76
CA TRP A 285 -0.03 -11.15 15.90
C TRP A 285 -0.96 -10.16 15.21
N VAL A 286 -0.43 -9.04 14.77
CA VAL A 286 -1.17 -8.02 14.00
C VAL A 286 -0.41 -7.60 12.75
N ALA A 287 -1.17 -7.33 11.70
CA ALA A 287 -0.73 -6.65 10.49
C ALA A 287 -1.86 -5.74 9.99
N ALA A 288 -1.91 -4.51 10.46
CA ALA A 288 -2.97 -3.55 10.15
C ALA A 288 -2.47 -2.11 10.26
N GLY A 289 -3.34 -1.13 10.03
CA GLY A 289 -2.98 0.28 10.16
C GLY A 289 -2.05 0.78 9.05
N PHE A 290 -2.19 0.24 7.85
CA PHE A 290 -1.31 0.57 6.72
C PHE A 290 -1.54 1.97 6.13
N SER A 291 -2.54 2.70 6.57
CA SER A 291 -2.81 4.08 6.16
C SER A 291 -2.85 4.26 4.63
N GLY A 292 -3.44 3.27 3.93
CA GLY A 292 -3.53 3.24 2.46
C GLY A 292 -2.38 2.55 1.72
N HIS A 293 -1.33 2.10 2.40
CA HIS A 293 -0.12 1.56 1.78
C HIS A 293 -0.04 0.03 1.75
N GLY A 294 -1.07 -0.67 2.23
CA GLY A 294 -1.07 -2.12 2.42
C GLY A 294 -0.74 -2.91 1.15
N PHE A 295 -1.28 -2.51 -0.01
CA PHE A 295 -0.97 -3.19 -1.28
C PHE A 295 0.53 -3.13 -1.62
N MET A 296 1.16 -1.97 -1.44
CA MET A 296 2.58 -1.76 -1.77
C MET A 296 3.54 -2.55 -0.88
N GLN A 297 3.09 -2.98 0.31
CA GLN A 297 3.93 -3.61 1.33
C GLN A 297 3.55 -5.05 1.65
N ALA A 298 2.37 -5.51 1.20
CA ALA A 298 1.81 -6.82 1.56
C ALA A 298 2.75 -8.01 1.32
N PRO A 299 3.47 -8.14 0.18
CA PRO A 299 4.38 -9.26 -0.02
C PRO A 299 5.52 -9.34 1.02
N ALA A 300 6.19 -8.22 1.28
CA ALA A 300 7.28 -8.18 2.27
C ALA A 300 6.76 -8.47 3.69
N VAL A 301 5.62 -7.85 4.06
CA VAL A 301 4.96 -8.10 5.35
C VAL A 301 4.56 -9.56 5.50
N GLY A 302 4.03 -10.18 4.43
CA GLY A 302 3.67 -11.60 4.42
C GLY A 302 4.86 -12.49 4.74
N ARG A 303 6.00 -12.28 4.07
CA ARG A 303 7.24 -13.02 4.34
C ARG A 303 7.73 -12.80 5.77
N ILE A 304 7.84 -11.55 6.20
CA ILE A 304 8.37 -11.19 7.52
C ILE A 304 7.57 -11.86 8.64
N LEU A 305 6.24 -11.77 8.58
CA LEU A 305 5.40 -12.39 9.61
C LEU A 305 5.43 -13.91 9.54
N ALA A 306 5.48 -14.52 8.35
CA ALA A 306 5.62 -15.96 8.22
C ALA A 306 6.91 -16.46 8.86
N GLU A 307 8.05 -15.80 8.59
CA GLU A 307 9.34 -16.13 9.20
C GLU A 307 9.35 -15.92 10.71
N ALA A 308 8.76 -14.83 11.20
CA ALA A 308 8.68 -14.56 12.64
C ALA A 308 7.81 -15.60 13.36
N ILE A 309 6.67 -15.98 12.79
CA ILE A 309 5.73 -16.92 13.39
C ILE A 309 6.30 -18.35 13.38
N LEU A 310 6.87 -18.80 12.26
CA LEU A 310 7.28 -20.19 12.09
C LEU A 310 8.71 -20.45 12.55
N GLU A 311 9.61 -19.51 12.34
CA GLU A 311 11.06 -19.68 12.52
C GLU A 311 11.59 -18.86 13.71
N GLY A 312 10.77 -17.97 14.32
CA GLY A 312 11.20 -17.05 15.37
C GLY A 312 12.21 -16.01 14.89
N ARG A 313 12.22 -15.72 13.56
CA ARG A 313 13.18 -14.80 12.97
C ARG A 313 12.79 -13.35 13.28
N GLU A 314 13.75 -12.56 13.75
CA GLU A 314 13.59 -11.13 13.94
C GLU A 314 13.82 -10.35 12.63
N ASP A 315 13.06 -9.28 12.44
CA ASP A 315 13.20 -8.35 11.31
C ASP A 315 13.19 -6.90 11.82
N GLU A 316 13.89 -6.00 11.12
CA GLU A 316 13.91 -4.58 11.43
C GLU A 316 12.49 -3.98 11.46
N ALA A 317 11.65 -4.39 10.50
CA ALA A 317 10.28 -3.90 10.41
C ALA A 317 9.44 -4.25 11.65
N LEU A 318 9.59 -5.44 12.21
CA LEU A 318 8.90 -5.84 13.45
C LEU A 318 9.32 -5.02 14.67
N ARG A 319 10.58 -4.58 14.72
CA ARG A 319 11.08 -3.71 15.83
C ARG A 319 10.63 -2.27 15.67
N VAL A 320 10.64 -1.74 14.45
CA VAL A 320 10.29 -0.35 14.16
C VAL A 320 8.77 -0.14 14.21
N LEU A 321 7.99 -1.09 13.68
CA LEU A 321 6.54 -1.03 13.54
C LEU A 321 5.78 -1.78 14.64
N ASP A 322 6.48 -2.12 15.72
CA ASP A 322 5.96 -2.83 16.89
C ASP A 322 4.71 -2.15 17.46
N PRO A 323 3.65 -2.92 17.82
CA PRO A 323 2.44 -2.37 18.44
C PRO A 323 2.69 -1.55 19.70
N ALA A 324 3.69 -1.90 20.52
CA ALA A 324 4.01 -1.22 21.76
C ALA A 324 4.57 0.21 21.55
N ARG A 325 5.03 0.55 20.33
CA ARG A 325 5.59 1.88 20.01
C ARG A 325 4.67 3.04 20.39
N PHE A 326 3.35 2.83 20.32
CA PHE A 326 2.37 3.87 20.66
C PHE A 326 2.33 4.15 22.15
N ALA A 327 2.33 3.11 22.99
CA ALA A 327 2.35 3.23 24.43
C ALA A 327 3.70 3.79 24.95
N GLU A 328 4.77 3.51 24.21
CA GLU A 328 6.14 3.97 24.53
C GLU A 328 6.48 5.35 23.92
N GLY A 329 5.58 5.92 23.11
CA GLY A 329 5.80 7.20 22.44
C GLY A 329 6.89 7.19 21.36
N ARG A 330 7.23 6.01 20.83
CA ARG A 330 8.24 5.82 19.76
C ARG A 330 7.62 5.93 18.36
N LEU A 331 6.91 7.02 18.07
CA LEU A 331 6.30 7.23 16.76
C LEU A 331 7.38 7.41 15.67
N VAL A 332 7.07 6.90 14.48
CA VAL A 332 7.93 6.96 13.28
C VAL A 332 7.12 7.60 12.14
N PRO A 333 6.87 8.91 12.17
CA PRO A 333 5.99 9.55 11.16
C PRO A 333 6.50 9.35 9.74
N GLU A 334 5.61 8.95 8.83
CA GLU A 334 5.90 8.90 7.40
C GLU A 334 5.61 10.27 6.77
N PRO A 335 6.61 10.97 6.21
CA PRO A 335 6.42 12.31 5.66
C PRO A 335 5.84 12.29 4.24
N GLN A 336 5.87 11.15 3.54
CA GLN A 336 5.38 11.03 2.15
C GLN A 336 4.02 10.31 2.09
N ILE A 337 2.99 10.98 2.60
CA ILE A 337 1.60 10.51 2.58
C ILE A 337 0.89 11.14 1.37
N VAL A 338 -0.08 10.38 0.80
CA VAL A 338 -0.92 10.80 -0.33
C VAL A 338 -2.40 10.69 0.05
#